data_8dd8611162d4ebcdce8147c937f7f93b
#
_entry.id   8dd8611162d4ebcdce8147c937f7f93b
#
_cell.length_a   1.000
_cell.length_b   1.000
_cell.length_c   1.000
_cell.angle_alpha   90.00
_cell.angle_beta   90.00
_cell.angle_gamma   90.00
#
_symmetry.space_group_name_H-M   'P 1'
#
loop_
_entity.id
_entity.type
_entity.pdbx_description
1 polymer ?
#
loop_
_entity_poly.entity_id
_entity_poly.type
_entity_poly.pdbx_seq_one_letter_code
_entity_poly.pdbx_strand_id
1 'polypeptide(L)'
;MEMTGKIRRMYFRDKLSLHQIAKRTGLSRNTIRKWIRAPETRQPVYQRQVAFNKLSPFHATLEQALKADALRAKHNRRTAKALFEQIKAEGYDGGYSQLTAFIRAWRGEQGKSFRAFVPLTFALGEAFQFDWSEEGLLIGGLFRRIQVSHLKLCASRAFWLVAYPSQGHEMLFDAHTRSFGALGGVPRRGIYDNMKTAVDKVSKGKGRTVNARFAVMCSHYLFDPDFCNVASGWEKGIVEKNVHDSRRRIWLDAQDCLFHTFDELNVWLGQRCRTLWSELPHPQYKGLTVADVLELERVEMMPMPSAFDGYVERTVRVSSTCLISVARNRYSVPCERVGQWVSSRLYPSRVVVVADETTIASHE
;
A
#
# COMPACT_ATOMS: atom_id res chain seq x y z
N MET A 1 -0.22 10.86 -43.34
CA MET A 1 -1.30 11.83 -43.73
C MET A 1 -1.03 12.54 -45.02
N GLU A 2 0.21 12.95 -45.29
CA GLU A 2 0.59 13.81 -46.45
C GLU A 2 0.30 13.15 -47.81
N MET A 3 0.68 11.87 -47.99
CA MET A 3 0.54 11.18 -49.28
C MET A 3 -0.94 10.93 -49.70
N THR A 4 -1.83 10.52 -48.74
CA THR A 4 -3.23 10.33 -49.01
C THR A 4 -3.93 11.64 -49.38
N GLY A 5 -3.61 12.71 -48.66
CA GLY A 5 -4.08 14.08 -48.98
C GLY A 5 -3.60 14.57 -50.34
N LYS A 6 -2.35 14.26 -50.70
CA LYS A 6 -1.76 14.59 -52.01
C LYS A 6 -2.51 13.88 -53.16
N ILE A 7 -2.79 12.57 -53.00
CA ILE A 7 -3.52 11.82 -54.02
C ILE A 7 -4.97 12.29 -54.17
N ARG A 8 -5.66 12.62 -53.09
CA ARG A 8 -7.03 13.16 -53.16
C ARG A 8 -7.04 14.52 -53.82
N ARG A 9 -6.09 15.40 -53.56
CA ARG A 9 -5.96 16.69 -54.30
C ARG A 9 -5.74 16.46 -55.79
N MET A 10 -4.82 15.59 -56.19
CA MET A 10 -4.55 15.26 -57.59
C MET A 10 -5.81 14.73 -58.29
N TYR A 11 -6.63 13.93 -57.61
CA TYR A 11 -7.85 13.37 -58.23
C TYR A 11 -9.03 14.34 -58.25
N PHE A 12 -9.40 14.90 -57.06
CA PHE A 12 -10.61 15.73 -56.97
C PHE A 12 -10.42 17.17 -57.42
N ARG A 13 -9.28 17.77 -57.12
CA ARG A 13 -8.95 19.15 -57.46
C ARG A 13 -8.33 19.28 -58.85
N ASP A 14 -7.27 18.49 -59.06
CA ASP A 14 -6.45 18.64 -60.30
C ASP A 14 -6.98 17.75 -61.45
N LYS A 15 -8.08 16.97 -61.20
CA LYS A 15 -8.79 16.12 -62.18
C LYS A 15 -7.90 15.10 -62.92
N LEU A 16 -6.80 14.67 -62.31
CA LEU A 16 -5.89 13.70 -62.90
C LEU A 16 -6.49 12.29 -62.90
N SER A 17 -6.25 11.53 -63.97
CA SER A 17 -6.68 10.14 -64.06
C SER A 17 -5.85 9.26 -63.12
N LEU A 18 -6.44 8.09 -62.74
CA LEU A 18 -5.74 7.10 -61.87
C LEU A 18 -4.40 6.65 -62.47
N HIS A 19 -4.27 6.64 -63.81
CA HIS A 19 -3.05 6.28 -64.50
C HIS A 19 -1.98 7.35 -64.33
N GLN A 20 -2.35 8.61 -64.46
CA GLN A 20 -1.45 9.76 -64.29
C GLN A 20 -0.98 9.88 -62.83
N ILE A 21 -1.89 9.64 -61.88
CA ILE A 21 -1.53 9.64 -60.44
C ILE A 21 -0.58 8.50 -60.13
N ALA A 22 -0.85 7.28 -60.66
CA ALA A 22 0.05 6.11 -60.47
C ALA A 22 1.46 6.40 -61.04
N LYS A 23 1.56 7.00 -62.24
CA LYS A 23 2.84 7.37 -62.86
C LYS A 23 3.61 8.41 -62.01
N ARG A 24 2.87 9.38 -61.40
CA ARG A 24 3.50 10.45 -60.59
C ARG A 24 3.90 10.01 -59.16
N THR A 25 3.19 9.03 -58.61
CA THR A 25 3.38 8.62 -57.19
C THR A 25 4.06 7.28 -57.01
N GLY A 26 4.24 6.50 -58.11
CA GLY A 26 4.79 5.15 -58.04
C GLY A 26 3.84 4.11 -57.38
N LEU A 27 2.62 4.50 -57.00
CA LEU A 27 1.64 3.61 -56.33
C LEU A 27 0.80 2.85 -57.31
N SER A 28 0.35 1.65 -56.89
CA SER A 28 -0.58 0.86 -57.71
C SER A 28 -1.94 1.56 -57.86
N ARG A 29 -2.59 1.41 -59.03
CA ARG A 29 -3.92 1.96 -59.28
C ARG A 29 -4.98 1.46 -58.28
N ASN A 30 -4.82 0.24 -57.77
CA ASN A 30 -5.70 -0.30 -56.76
C ASN A 30 -5.51 0.40 -55.39
N THR A 31 -4.30 0.71 -54.99
CA THR A 31 -4.00 1.48 -53.78
C THR A 31 -4.59 2.91 -53.89
N ILE A 32 -4.41 3.56 -55.04
CA ILE A 32 -4.94 4.90 -55.30
C ILE A 32 -6.46 4.89 -55.23
N ARG A 33 -7.15 3.89 -55.90
CA ARG A 33 -8.60 3.73 -55.88
C ARG A 33 -9.13 3.49 -54.46
N LYS A 34 -8.43 2.67 -53.66
CA LYS A 34 -8.76 2.42 -52.26
C LYS A 34 -8.73 3.69 -51.43
N TRP A 35 -7.70 4.54 -51.60
CA TRP A 35 -7.56 5.80 -50.87
C TRP A 35 -8.51 6.90 -51.29
N ILE A 36 -8.92 6.94 -52.56
CA ILE A 36 -9.95 7.85 -53.07
C ILE A 36 -11.34 7.48 -52.50
N ARG A 37 -11.66 6.16 -52.43
CA ARG A 37 -12.96 5.66 -51.95
C ARG A 37 -13.08 5.60 -50.43
N ALA A 38 -11.94 5.67 -49.70
CA ALA A 38 -11.96 5.65 -48.23
C ALA A 38 -12.71 6.88 -47.69
N PRO A 39 -13.66 6.73 -46.76
CA PRO A 39 -14.19 7.88 -46.03
C PRO A 39 -13.08 8.60 -45.30
N GLU A 40 -13.25 9.90 -45.10
CA GLU A 40 -12.20 10.81 -44.63
C GLU A 40 -11.39 10.27 -43.42
N THR A 41 -10.07 10.43 -43.53
CA THR A 41 -9.10 10.48 -42.42
C THR A 41 -8.77 9.22 -41.63
N ARG A 42 -8.95 8.02 -42.10
CA ARG A 42 -8.29 6.87 -41.48
C ARG A 42 -6.88 6.68 -42.03
N GLN A 43 -5.89 6.81 -41.17
CA GLN A 43 -4.52 6.34 -41.50
C GLN A 43 -4.61 4.84 -41.84
N PRO A 44 -3.93 4.38 -42.91
CA PRO A 44 -3.83 2.95 -43.17
C PRO A 44 -3.05 2.31 -42.01
N VAL A 45 -3.75 1.61 -41.15
CA VAL A 45 -3.13 0.77 -40.10
C VAL A 45 -2.77 -0.56 -40.76
N TYR A 46 -1.47 -0.84 -40.81
CA TYR A 46 -1.02 -2.16 -41.25
C TYR A 46 -1.45 -3.21 -40.21
N GLN A 47 -2.46 -3.98 -40.55
CA GLN A 47 -2.83 -5.16 -39.76
C GLN A 47 -1.92 -6.32 -40.16
N ARG A 48 -0.94 -6.62 -39.33
CA ARG A 48 -0.13 -7.80 -39.49
C ARG A 48 -1.04 -9.01 -39.33
N GLN A 49 -1.16 -9.85 -40.36
CA GLN A 49 -1.80 -11.15 -40.22
C GLN A 49 -1.04 -11.95 -39.15
N VAL A 50 -1.77 -12.47 -38.15
CA VAL A 50 -1.17 -13.30 -37.10
C VAL A 50 -0.60 -14.55 -37.77
N ALA A 51 0.71 -14.63 -37.89
CA ALA A 51 1.38 -15.81 -38.45
C ALA A 51 1.16 -17.01 -37.51
N PHE A 52 0.89 -18.17 -38.09
CA PHE A 52 0.80 -19.43 -37.36
C PHE A 52 2.14 -19.65 -36.63
N ASN A 53 2.11 -19.86 -35.33
CA ASN A 53 3.28 -20.09 -34.52
C ASN A 53 3.20 -21.45 -33.80
N LYS A 54 4.30 -21.92 -33.19
CA LYS A 54 4.36 -23.18 -32.47
C LYS A 54 3.30 -23.36 -31.38
N LEU A 55 2.77 -22.26 -30.83
CA LEU A 55 1.74 -22.29 -29.79
C LEU A 55 0.33 -22.42 -30.38
N SER A 56 0.14 -22.09 -31.67
CA SER A 56 -1.19 -22.04 -32.31
C SER A 56 -1.99 -23.35 -32.18
N PRO A 57 -1.42 -24.55 -32.30
CA PRO A 57 -2.15 -25.80 -32.10
C PRO A 57 -2.73 -25.95 -30.68
N PHE A 58 -2.11 -25.32 -29.68
CA PHE A 58 -2.48 -25.43 -28.27
C PHE A 58 -3.42 -24.34 -27.79
N HIS A 59 -3.79 -23.37 -28.65
CA HIS A 59 -4.63 -22.25 -28.25
C HIS A 59 -5.99 -22.71 -27.68
N ALA A 60 -6.67 -23.67 -28.32
CA ALA A 60 -7.95 -24.18 -27.87
C ALA A 60 -7.87 -24.81 -26.46
N THR A 61 -6.86 -25.65 -26.23
CA THR A 61 -6.61 -26.28 -24.93
C THR A 61 -6.30 -25.24 -23.85
N LEU A 62 -5.46 -24.27 -24.18
CA LEU A 62 -5.11 -23.18 -23.27
C LEU A 62 -6.30 -22.29 -22.93
N GLU A 63 -7.13 -21.93 -23.91
CA GLU A 63 -8.35 -21.13 -23.68
C GLU A 63 -9.35 -21.86 -22.81
N GLN A 64 -9.58 -23.15 -23.06
CA GLN A 64 -10.46 -23.98 -22.22
C GLN A 64 -9.95 -24.05 -20.79
N ALA A 65 -8.63 -24.26 -20.63
CA ALA A 65 -7.97 -24.28 -19.33
C ALA A 65 -8.13 -22.94 -18.59
N LEU A 66 -7.88 -21.83 -19.27
CA LEU A 66 -7.99 -20.48 -18.69
C LEU A 66 -9.43 -20.07 -18.36
N LYS A 67 -10.42 -20.47 -19.20
CA LYS A 67 -11.86 -20.29 -18.92
C LYS A 67 -12.28 -21.05 -17.67
N ALA A 68 -11.86 -22.31 -17.54
CA ALA A 68 -12.13 -23.12 -16.33
C ALA A 68 -11.49 -22.51 -15.08
N ASP A 69 -10.26 -22.00 -15.19
CA ASP A 69 -9.58 -21.34 -14.07
C ASP A 69 -10.19 -19.99 -13.73
N ALA A 70 -10.80 -19.28 -14.66
CA ALA A 70 -11.47 -18.00 -14.38
C ALA A 70 -12.64 -18.18 -13.38
N LEU A 71 -13.30 -19.34 -13.39
CA LEU A 71 -14.40 -19.69 -12.48
C LEU A 71 -13.92 -20.14 -11.09
N ARG A 72 -12.62 -20.42 -10.92
CA ARG A 72 -12.04 -20.87 -9.65
C ARG A 72 -11.58 -19.69 -8.79
N ALA A 73 -11.56 -19.90 -7.47
CA ALA A 73 -10.94 -18.97 -6.54
C ALA A 73 -9.45 -18.75 -6.90
N LYS A 74 -8.91 -17.55 -6.70
CA LYS A 74 -7.58 -17.12 -7.16
C LYS A 74 -6.44 -18.08 -6.75
N HIS A 75 -6.52 -18.64 -5.53
CA HIS A 75 -5.53 -19.58 -5.01
C HIS A 75 -5.59 -20.98 -5.64
N ASN A 76 -6.70 -21.36 -6.28
CA ASN A 76 -6.90 -22.64 -6.95
C ASN A 76 -6.70 -22.59 -8.47
N ARG A 77 -6.24 -21.45 -9.01
CA ARG A 77 -5.99 -21.28 -10.44
C ARG A 77 -4.60 -21.84 -10.79
N ARG A 78 -4.52 -22.51 -11.92
CA ARG A 78 -3.21 -22.97 -12.43
C ARG A 78 -2.28 -21.82 -12.69
N THR A 79 -1.01 -21.99 -12.35
CA THR A 79 0.05 -21.02 -12.68
C THR A 79 0.41 -21.12 -14.17
N ALA A 80 1.01 -20.06 -14.73
CA ALA A 80 1.52 -20.12 -16.10
C ALA A 80 2.55 -21.26 -16.28
N LYS A 81 3.31 -21.60 -15.22
CA LYS A 81 4.26 -22.72 -15.23
C LYS A 81 3.53 -24.07 -15.32
N ALA A 82 2.44 -24.26 -14.57
CA ALA A 82 1.64 -25.49 -14.65
C ALA A 82 1.00 -25.68 -16.03
N LEU A 83 0.51 -24.59 -16.65
CA LEU A 83 0.00 -24.64 -18.02
C LEU A 83 1.11 -24.93 -19.05
N PHE A 84 2.32 -24.42 -18.81
CA PHE A 84 3.48 -24.71 -19.66
C PHE A 84 3.87 -26.18 -19.61
N GLU A 85 3.96 -26.78 -18.43
CA GLU A 85 4.26 -28.22 -18.26
C GLU A 85 3.16 -29.09 -18.91
N GLN A 86 1.89 -28.68 -18.79
CA GLN A 86 0.77 -29.37 -19.42
C GLN A 86 0.94 -29.44 -20.95
N ILE A 87 1.09 -28.29 -21.62
CA ILE A 87 1.23 -28.27 -23.10
C ILE A 87 2.54 -28.88 -23.57
N LYS A 88 3.61 -28.84 -22.75
CA LYS A 88 4.87 -29.50 -23.03
C LYS A 88 4.73 -31.05 -23.07
N ALA A 89 3.94 -31.58 -22.13
CA ALA A 89 3.58 -33.01 -22.15
C ALA A 89 2.74 -33.40 -23.38
N GLU A 90 1.98 -32.43 -23.94
CA GLU A 90 1.19 -32.55 -25.17
C GLU A 90 2.04 -32.34 -26.46
N GLY A 91 3.37 -32.12 -26.33
CA GLY A 91 4.30 -31.99 -27.44
C GLY A 91 4.68 -30.56 -27.83
N TYR A 92 4.42 -29.56 -26.99
CA TYR A 92 4.88 -28.19 -27.25
C TYR A 92 6.38 -28.04 -27.07
N ASP A 93 7.09 -27.64 -28.13
CA ASP A 93 8.55 -27.44 -28.16
C ASP A 93 8.98 -25.95 -28.14
N GLY A 94 8.03 -25.04 -27.90
CA GLY A 94 8.28 -23.61 -27.90
C GLY A 94 8.68 -23.05 -26.54
N GLY A 95 9.01 -21.76 -26.52
CA GLY A 95 9.46 -21.05 -25.31
C GLY A 95 8.34 -20.63 -24.35
N TYR A 96 8.65 -20.60 -23.06
CA TYR A 96 7.75 -20.13 -21.98
C TYR A 96 7.25 -18.69 -22.20
N SER A 97 8.09 -17.84 -22.82
CA SER A 97 7.75 -16.44 -23.12
C SER A 97 6.55 -16.30 -24.06
N GLN A 98 6.40 -17.21 -25.04
CA GLN A 98 5.26 -17.21 -25.97
C GLN A 98 3.96 -17.54 -25.24
N LEU A 99 3.98 -18.55 -24.35
CA LEU A 99 2.82 -18.89 -23.51
C LEU A 99 2.43 -17.74 -22.59
N THR A 100 3.38 -17.11 -21.91
CA THR A 100 3.09 -16.00 -21.01
C THR A 100 2.54 -14.76 -21.75
N ALA A 101 3.01 -14.50 -22.97
CA ALA A 101 2.47 -13.47 -23.85
C ALA A 101 1.02 -13.80 -24.26
N PHE A 102 0.71 -15.04 -24.63
CA PHE A 102 -0.64 -15.51 -24.94
C PHE A 102 -1.59 -15.36 -23.73
N ILE A 103 -1.17 -15.84 -22.55
CA ILE A 103 -1.97 -15.72 -21.32
C ILE A 103 -2.25 -14.25 -20.99
N ARG A 104 -1.27 -13.37 -21.19
CA ARG A 104 -1.42 -11.92 -20.97
C ARG A 104 -2.42 -11.30 -21.94
N ALA A 105 -2.32 -11.62 -23.23
CA ALA A 105 -3.24 -11.17 -24.25
C ALA A 105 -4.66 -11.66 -23.97
N TRP A 106 -4.86 -12.95 -23.69
CA TRP A 106 -6.14 -13.56 -23.35
C TRP A 106 -6.79 -12.90 -22.13
N ARG A 107 -6.02 -12.67 -21.05
CA ARG A 107 -6.50 -11.95 -19.87
C ARG A 107 -6.80 -10.49 -20.15
N GLY A 108 -6.06 -9.86 -21.05
CA GLY A 108 -6.28 -8.49 -21.49
C GLY A 108 -7.56 -8.33 -22.32
N GLU A 109 -7.91 -9.30 -23.14
CA GLU A 109 -9.15 -9.33 -23.94
C GLU A 109 -10.39 -9.60 -23.06
N GLN A 110 -10.28 -10.51 -22.08
CA GLN A 110 -11.35 -10.79 -21.11
C GLN A 110 -11.43 -9.75 -19.99
N GLY A 111 -10.33 -9.03 -19.73
CA GLY A 111 -10.13 -8.14 -18.59
C GLY A 111 -10.34 -6.65 -18.87
N LYS A 112 -10.91 -6.26 -20.02
CA LYS A 112 -11.38 -4.89 -20.25
C LYS A 112 -12.72 -4.60 -19.57
N SER A 113 -12.87 -4.99 -18.31
CA SER A 113 -13.73 -4.22 -17.44
C SER A 113 -13.00 -2.90 -17.22
N PHE A 114 -13.51 -1.83 -17.78
CA PHE A 114 -13.12 -0.47 -17.42
C PHE A 114 -13.44 -0.33 -15.94
N ARG A 115 -12.47 -0.64 -15.08
CA ARG A 115 -12.56 -0.26 -13.68
C ARG A 115 -12.39 1.24 -13.65
N ALA A 116 -13.50 1.96 -13.70
CA ALA A 116 -13.47 3.38 -13.43
C ALA A 116 -12.91 3.54 -12.01
N PHE A 117 -11.72 4.13 -11.90
CA PHE A 117 -11.10 4.47 -10.65
C PHE A 117 -11.44 5.93 -10.36
N VAL A 118 -12.20 6.17 -9.31
CA VAL A 118 -12.42 7.52 -8.79
C VAL A 118 -11.23 7.82 -7.88
N PRO A 119 -10.36 8.80 -8.22
CA PRO A 119 -9.26 9.17 -7.34
C PRO A 119 -9.82 9.65 -6.00
N LEU A 120 -9.31 9.11 -4.90
CA LEU A 120 -9.61 9.62 -3.57
C LEU A 120 -8.91 10.98 -3.40
N THR A 121 -9.69 12.03 -3.28
CA THR A 121 -9.23 13.38 -2.94
C THR A 121 -9.60 13.67 -1.50
N PHE A 122 -8.69 14.30 -0.78
CA PHE A 122 -8.85 14.67 0.62
C PHE A 122 -8.50 16.15 0.78
N ALA A 123 -9.28 16.85 1.58
CA ALA A 123 -8.95 18.20 2.00
C ALA A 123 -7.75 18.19 2.97
N LEU A 124 -7.06 19.31 3.11
CA LEU A 124 -6.00 19.48 4.09
C LEU A 124 -6.57 19.29 5.51
N GLY A 125 -5.86 18.56 6.36
CA GLY A 125 -6.30 18.24 7.72
C GLY A 125 -7.50 17.27 7.82
N GLU A 126 -7.99 16.71 6.70
CA GLU A 126 -9.17 15.85 6.71
C GLU A 126 -8.87 14.48 7.29
N ALA A 127 -7.86 13.78 6.78
CA ALA A 127 -7.68 12.37 7.12
C ALA A 127 -6.22 11.90 7.08
N PHE A 128 -5.96 10.86 7.86
CA PHE A 128 -4.76 10.03 7.74
C PHE A 128 -5.13 8.56 7.53
N GLN A 129 -4.20 7.79 7.02
CA GLN A 129 -4.29 6.33 6.94
C GLN A 129 -3.21 5.70 7.81
N PHE A 130 -3.58 4.61 8.50
CA PHE A 130 -2.68 3.87 9.38
C PHE A 130 -2.55 2.42 8.93
N ASP A 131 -1.32 1.87 8.96
CA ASP A 131 -1.03 0.47 8.67
C ASP A 131 0.18 -0.04 9.44
N TRP A 132 0.28 -1.38 9.56
CA TRP A 132 1.45 -2.07 10.04
C TRP A 132 2.17 -2.78 8.89
N SER A 133 3.50 -2.80 8.93
CA SER A 133 4.31 -3.71 8.11
C SER A 133 5.26 -4.51 8.97
N GLU A 134 5.63 -5.71 8.51
CA GLU A 134 6.67 -6.52 9.10
C GLU A 134 7.94 -6.40 8.26
N GLU A 135 9.06 -6.08 8.90
CA GLU A 135 10.36 -5.94 8.26
C GLU A 135 11.40 -6.75 9.06
N GLY A 136 12.49 -7.15 8.39
CA GLY A 136 13.60 -7.86 9.02
C GLY A 136 14.85 -6.98 9.11
N LEU A 137 15.43 -6.86 10.29
CA LEU A 137 16.62 -6.02 10.52
C LEU A 137 17.51 -6.58 11.64
N LEU A 138 18.82 -6.28 11.56
CA LEU A 138 19.76 -6.54 12.65
C LEU A 138 19.67 -5.42 13.68
N ILE A 139 19.33 -5.78 14.94
CA ILE A 139 19.28 -4.84 16.08
C ILE A 139 20.04 -5.49 17.24
N GLY A 140 21.08 -4.81 17.72
CA GLY A 140 21.97 -5.34 18.77
C GLY A 140 22.67 -6.63 18.35
N GLY A 141 23.03 -6.77 17.07
CA GLY A 141 23.68 -7.95 16.50
C GLY A 141 22.76 -9.17 16.28
N LEU A 142 21.46 -9.06 16.58
CA LEU A 142 20.48 -10.13 16.38
C LEU A 142 19.52 -9.77 15.25
N PHE A 143 19.27 -10.72 14.32
CA PHE A 143 18.22 -10.56 13.33
C PHE A 143 16.85 -10.65 14.00
N ARG A 144 16.07 -9.59 13.86
CA ARG A 144 14.72 -9.48 14.45
C ARG A 144 13.70 -9.22 13.38
N ARG A 145 12.53 -9.84 13.50
CA ARG A 145 11.32 -9.40 12.81
C ARG A 145 10.70 -8.30 13.65
N ILE A 146 10.64 -7.12 13.07
CA ILE A 146 10.12 -5.92 13.71
C ILE A 146 8.81 -5.50 13.07
N GLN A 147 7.96 -4.85 13.84
CA GLN A 147 6.71 -4.29 13.38
C GLN A 147 6.89 -2.79 13.18
N VAL A 148 6.49 -2.29 12.02
CA VAL A 148 6.62 -0.87 11.69
C VAL A 148 5.26 -0.27 11.49
N SER A 149 4.95 0.76 12.27
CA SER A 149 3.75 1.56 12.08
C SER A 149 3.96 2.57 10.95
N HIS A 150 2.99 2.69 10.08
CA HIS A 150 2.91 3.68 9.02
C HIS A 150 1.70 4.57 9.26
N LEU A 151 1.92 5.82 9.64
CA LEU A 151 0.85 6.83 9.65
C LEU A 151 1.13 7.81 8.53
N LYS A 152 0.19 7.96 7.60
CA LYS A 152 0.33 8.82 6.42
C LYS A 152 -0.86 9.76 6.28
N LEU A 153 -0.58 11.06 6.17
CA LEU A 153 -1.57 12.08 5.86
C LEU A 153 -2.10 11.89 4.42
N CYS A 154 -3.40 12.02 4.26
CA CYS A 154 -4.06 11.77 2.98
C CYS A 154 -3.92 12.93 2.01
N ALA A 155 -3.79 14.17 2.46
CA ALA A 155 -3.63 15.34 1.61
C ALA A 155 -2.15 15.60 1.28
N SER A 156 -1.30 15.98 2.23
CA SER A 156 0.13 16.29 1.99
C SER A 156 0.97 15.08 1.60
N ARG A 157 0.51 13.87 1.86
CA ARG A 157 1.28 12.63 1.67
C ARG A 157 2.46 12.49 2.64
N ALA A 158 2.63 13.39 3.60
CA ALA A 158 3.60 13.25 4.67
C ALA A 158 3.30 12.01 5.50
N PHE A 159 4.34 11.31 5.92
CA PHE A 159 4.21 10.04 6.64
C PHE A 159 5.22 9.97 7.77
N TRP A 160 4.89 9.18 8.79
CA TRP A 160 5.79 8.89 9.90
C TRP A 160 5.87 7.40 10.15
N LEU A 161 7.08 6.91 10.40
CA LEU A 161 7.38 5.51 10.67
C LEU A 161 7.92 5.36 12.08
N VAL A 162 7.43 4.34 12.79
CA VAL A 162 8.00 3.95 14.09
C VAL A 162 8.12 2.44 14.14
N ALA A 163 9.28 1.95 14.53
CA ALA A 163 9.59 0.52 14.67
C ALA A 163 9.37 0.03 16.10
N TYR A 164 8.80 -1.15 16.23
CA TYR A 164 8.46 -1.80 17.50
C TYR A 164 8.76 -3.30 17.46
N PRO A 165 8.91 -3.95 18.63
CA PRO A 165 9.07 -5.41 18.71
C PRO A 165 7.76 -6.17 18.44
N SER A 166 6.59 -5.54 18.57
CA SER A 166 5.27 -6.16 18.41
C SER A 166 4.21 -5.15 17.95
N GLN A 167 2.96 -5.62 17.74
CA GLN A 167 1.78 -4.80 17.41
C GLN A 167 0.82 -4.72 18.60
N GLY A 168 1.32 -4.53 19.82
CA GLY A 168 0.49 -4.35 21.01
C GLY A 168 -0.34 -3.06 20.99
N HIS A 169 -1.34 -2.98 21.88
CA HIS A 169 -2.12 -1.73 22.05
C HIS A 169 -1.21 -0.58 22.49
N GLU A 170 -0.28 -0.85 23.39
CA GLU A 170 0.71 0.13 23.89
C GLU A 170 1.55 0.69 22.74
N MET A 171 1.97 -0.16 21.79
CA MET A 171 2.71 0.26 20.59
C MET A 171 1.81 1.09 19.65
N LEU A 172 0.54 0.72 19.49
CA LEU A 172 -0.42 1.45 18.69
C LEU A 172 -0.62 2.88 19.23
N PHE A 173 -0.80 3.03 20.53
CA PHE A 173 -0.99 4.32 21.17
C PHE A 173 0.25 5.22 21.04
N ASP A 174 1.42 4.67 21.29
CA ASP A 174 2.71 5.38 21.14
C ASP A 174 2.94 5.80 19.68
N ALA A 175 2.62 4.91 18.72
CA ALA A 175 2.75 5.21 17.30
C ALA A 175 1.92 6.45 16.88
N HIS A 176 0.69 6.58 17.38
CA HIS A 176 -0.14 7.75 17.12
C HIS A 176 0.43 9.00 17.78
N THR A 177 0.81 8.90 19.04
CA THR A 177 1.42 10.00 19.80
C THR A 177 2.65 10.54 19.10
N ARG A 178 3.60 9.67 18.73
CA ARG A 178 4.83 10.07 18.03
C ARG A 178 4.54 10.63 16.64
N SER A 179 3.59 10.03 15.92
CA SER A 179 3.25 10.48 14.56
C SER A 179 2.58 11.85 14.56
N PHE A 180 1.61 12.10 15.43
CA PHE A 180 0.94 13.39 15.52
C PHE A 180 1.90 14.49 15.98
N GLY A 181 2.80 14.19 16.93
CA GLY A 181 3.84 15.11 17.35
C GLY A 181 4.81 15.47 16.21
N ALA A 182 5.24 14.49 15.43
CA ALA A 182 6.17 14.70 14.32
C ALA A 182 5.53 15.42 13.13
N LEU A 183 4.27 15.14 12.82
CA LEU A 183 3.52 15.76 11.73
C LEU A 183 2.99 17.14 12.10
N GLY A 184 2.89 17.47 13.41
CA GLY A 184 2.55 18.79 13.90
C GLY A 184 1.06 19.02 14.09
N GLY A 185 0.25 17.97 14.21
CA GLY A 185 -1.19 18.09 14.46
C GLY A 185 -1.95 16.78 14.27
N VAL A 186 -3.25 16.83 14.50
CA VAL A 186 -4.16 15.69 14.40
C VAL A 186 -5.22 15.96 13.32
N PRO A 187 -5.29 15.13 12.26
CA PRO A 187 -6.38 15.22 11.29
C PRO A 187 -7.72 14.79 11.90
N ARG A 188 -8.81 15.21 11.28
CA ARG A 188 -10.17 14.97 11.79
C ARG A 188 -10.60 13.50 11.77
N ARG A 189 -10.00 12.68 10.87
CA ARG A 189 -10.42 11.30 10.64
C ARG A 189 -9.21 10.36 10.44
N GLY A 190 -9.25 9.20 11.11
CA GLY A 190 -8.26 8.13 10.95
C GLY A 190 -8.83 6.94 10.19
N ILE A 191 -8.22 6.53 9.09
CA ILE A 191 -8.65 5.42 8.25
C ILE A 191 -7.81 4.18 8.57
N TYR A 192 -8.47 3.10 8.98
CA TYR A 192 -7.85 1.87 9.47
C TYR A 192 -8.35 0.63 8.71
N ASP A 193 -7.52 -0.38 8.65
CA ASP A 193 -7.98 -1.74 8.37
C ASP A 193 -8.62 -2.35 9.65
N ASN A 194 -9.23 -3.53 9.50
CA ASN A 194 -9.83 -4.26 10.62
C ASN A 194 -8.76 -4.93 11.50
N MET A 195 -7.80 -4.15 12.01
CA MET A 195 -6.75 -4.65 12.89
C MET A 195 -7.31 -5.01 14.27
N LYS A 196 -6.81 -6.09 14.87
CA LYS A 196 -7.26 -6.62 16.18
C LYS A 196 -7.10 -5.64 17.34
N THR A 197 -6.15 -4.71 17.25
CA THR A 197 -5.92 -3.69 18.26
C THR A 197 -6.89 -2.52 18.20
N ALA A 198 -7.63 -2.35 17.10
CA ALA A 198 -8.63 -1.30 16.93
C ALA A 198 -10.07 -1.85 16.94
N VAL A 199 -10.27 -3.11 16.52
CA VAL A 199 -11.60 -3.74 16.38
C VAL A 199 -11.64 -5.07 17.09
N ASP A 200 -12.53 -5.21 18.08
CA ASP A 200 -12.75 -6.46 18.80
C ASP A 200 -13.60 -7.44 17.99
N LYS A 201 -14.59 -6.94 17.24
CA LYS A 201 -15.48 -7.78 16.42
C LYS A 201 -15.89 -7.08 15.13
N VAL A 202 -15.77 -7.81 14.02
CA VAL A 202 -16.23 -7.37 12.70
C VAL A 202 -17.58 -8.01 12.42
N SER A 203 -18.63 -7.20 12.22
CA SER A 203 -19.97 -7.65 11.83
C SER A 203 -20.16 -7.56 10.31
N LYS A 204 -21.23 -8.14 9.76
CA LYS A 204 -21.57 -7.99 8.34
C LYS A 204 -21.81 -6.50 8.00
N GLY A 205 -21.21 -6.02 6.90
CA GLY A 205 -21.29 -4.62 6.47
C GLY A 205 -20.29 -3.71 7.22
N LYS A 206 -20.69 -2.47 7.52
CA LYS A 206 -19.86 -1.46 8.22
C LYS A 206 -19.89 -1.55 9.75
N GLY A 207 -20.68 -2.47 10.33
CA GLY A 207 -20.77 -2.62 11.78
C GLY A 207 -19.44 -3.15 12.37
N ARG A 208 -18.89 -2.42 13.35
CA ARG A 208 -17.67 -2.76 14.08
C ARG A 208 -17.91 -2.58 15.58
N THR A 209 -17.38 -3.50 16.38
CA THR A 209 -17.19 -3.25 17.81
C THR A 209 -15.77 -2.75 17.99
N VAL A 210 -15.64 -1.44 18.20
CA VAL A 210 -14.36 -0.78 18.39
C VAL A 210 -13.81 -1.14 19.77
N ASN A 211 -12.51 -1.42 19.86
CA ASN A 211 -11.88 -1.69 21.15
C ASN A 211 -11.98 -0.46 22.05
N ALA A 212 -12.38 -0.66 23.32
CA ALA A 212 -12.65 0.41 24.26
C ALA A 212 -11.43 1.33 24.50
N ARG A 213 -10.24 0.77 24.64
CA ARG A 213 -8.99 1.54 24.83
C ARG A 213 -8.62 2.35 23.59
N PHE A 214 -8.83 1.77 22.40
CA PHE A 214 -8.64 2.48 21.15
C PHE A 214 -9.63 3.66 21.03
N ALA A 215 -10.90 3.46 21.40
CA ALA A 215 -11.91 4.52 21.39
C ALA A 215 -11.55 5.67 22.34
N VAL A 216 -10.97 5.36 23.52
CA VAL A 216 -10.47 6.37 24.46
C VAL A 216 -9.35 7.21 23.83
N MET A 217 -8.40 6.59 23.12
CA MET A 217 -7.36 7.33 22.40
C MET A 217 -7.94 8.22 21.31
N CYS A 218 -8.91 7.73 20.51
CA CYS A 218 -9.58 8.54 19.50
C CYS A 218 -10.26 9.77 20.11
N SER A 219 -10.95 9.57 21.24
CA SER A 219 -11.59 10.67 21.97
C SER A 219 -10.60 11.67 22.57
N HIS A 220 -9.44 11.18 23.05
CA HIS A 220 -8.38 12.05 23.58
C HIS A 220 -7.80 12.97 22.50
N TYR A 221 -7.55 12.42 21.29
CA TYR A 221 -7.02 13.17 20.15
C TYR A 221 -8.10 13.83 19.29
N LEU A 222 -9.38 13.61 19.59
CA LEU A 222 -10.55 14.21 18.93
C LEU A 222 -10.69 13.86 17.44
N PHE A 223 -10.22 12.70 17.00
CA PHE A 223 -10.42 12.24 15.63
C PHE A 223 -11.44 11.09 15.55
N ASP A 224 -12.15 11.01 14.43
CA ASP A 224 -13.10 9.92 14.16
C ASP A 224 -12.39 8.71 13.52
N PRO A 225 -12.52 7.50 14.09
CA PRO A 225 -12.01 6.30 13.45
C PRO A 225 -12.94 5.82 12.33
N ASP A 226 -12.40 5.61 11.14
CA ASP A 226 -13.09 5.05 9.98
C ASP A 226 -12.44 3.73 9.57
N PHE A 227 -13.25 2.68 9.39
CA PHE A 227 -12.76 1.34 9.08
C PHE A 227 -13.11 0.96 7.65
N CYS A 228 -12.09 0.53 6.89
CA CYS A 228 -12.29 0.05 5.53
C CYS A 228 -13.26 -1.12 5.48
N ASN A 229 -14.03 -1.20 4.40
CA ASN A 229 -14.88 -2.35 4.15
C ASN A 229 -14.03 -3.60 3.93
N VAL A 230 -14.58 -4.76 4.28
CA VAL A 230 -13.92 -6.05 4.02
C VAL A 230 -13.68 -6.19 2.51
N ALA A 231 -12.44 -6.51 2.13
CA ALA A 231 -11.99 -6.64 0.73
C ALA A 231 -11.98 -5.35 -0.12
N SER A 232 -12.01 -4.17 0.51
CA SER A 232 -11.97 -2.86 -0.18
C SER A 232 -10.60 -2.19 -0.06
N GLY A 233 -9.52 -2.88 -0.44
CA GLY A 233 -8.13 -2.37 -0.36
C GLY A 233 -7.92 -1.02 -1.08
N TRP A 234 -8.79 -0.64 -2.03
CA TRP A 234 -8.71 0.65 -2.70
C TRP A 234 -8.97 1.85 -1.75
N GLU A 235 -9.71 1.65 -0.66
CA GLU A 235 -9.98 2.68 0.35
C GLU A 235 -8.71 3.05 1.14
N LYS A 236 -7.71 2.15 1.20
CA LYS A 236 -6.45 2.29 1.92
C LYS A 236 -5.20 2.40 1.04
N GLY A 237 -5.39 2.59 -0.28
CA GLY A 237 -4.31 2.56 -1.27
C GLY A 237 -3.18 3.58 -1.04
N ILE A 238 -3.40 4.64 -0.25
CA ILE A 238 -2.39 5.68 0.03
C ILE A 238 -1.31 5.12 0.97
N VAL A 239 -1.69 4.46 2.07
CA VAL A 239 -0.72 3.91 3.02
C VAL A 239 -0.12 2.58 2.55
N GLU A 240 -0.89 1.73 1.86
CA GLU A 240 -0.34 0.51 1.25
C GLU A 240 0.78 0.84 0.25
N LYS A 241 0.58 1.87 -0.58
CA LYS A 241 1.65 2.37 -1.44
C LYS A 241 2.84 2.87 -0.63
N ASN A 242 2.61 3.52 0.53
CA ASN A 242 3.68 3.97 1.39
C ASN A 242 4.54 2.82 1.92
N VAL A 243 3.93 1.70 2.33
CA VAL A 243 4.66 0.50 2.75
C VAL A 243 5.60 0.01 1.64
N HIS A 244 5.10 -0.08 0.39
CA HIS A 244 5.91 -0.48 -0.75
C HIS A 244 7.04 0.51 -1.07
N ASP A 245 6.75 1.81 -1.02
CA ASP A 245 7.74 2.86 -1.30
C ASP A 245 8.80 2.92 -0.18
N SER A 246 8.42 2.70 1.08
CA SER A 246 9.34 2.65 2.23
C SER A 246 10.30 1.47 2.11
N ARG A 247 9.85 0.29 1.66
CA ARG A 247 10.72 -0.87 1.41
C ARG A 247 11.82 -0.57 0.42
N ARG A 248 11.54 0.24 -0.60
CA ARG A 248 12.51 0.60 -1.64
C ARG A 248 13.44 1.74 -1.25
N ARG A 249 13.00 2.67 -0.40
CA ARG A 249 13.70 3.93 -0.13
C ARG A 249 14.30 4.03 1.26
N ILE A 250 13.81 3.23 2.20
CA ILE A 250 14.21 3.28 3.61
C ILE A 250 14.84 1.96 4.03
N TRP A 251 14.15 0.84 3.79
CA TRP A 251 14.60 -0.46 4.31
C TRP A 251 15.83 -1.01 3.61
N LEU A 252 16.08 -0.66 2.35
CA LEU A 252 17.35 -1.00 1.69
C LEU A 252 18.51 -0.27 2.39
N ASP A 253 18.37 1.03 2.64
CA ASP A 253 19.38 1.83 3.33
C ASP A 253 19.57 1.38 4.79
N ALA A 254 18.48 0.98 5.47
CA ALA A 254 18.53 0.49 6.84
C ALA A 254 19.33 -0.80 7.01
N GLN A 255 19.40 -1.65 5.97
CA GLN A 255 20.19 -2.89 6.00
C GLN A 255 21.70 -2.63 6.06
N ASP A 256 22.14 -1.47 5.58
CA ASP A 256 23.55 -1.05 5.59
C ASP A 256 23.93 -0.29 6.87
N CYS A 257 22.97 -0.04 7.75
CA CYS A 257 23.17 0.65 9.02
C CYS A 257 23.24 -0.34 10.20
N LEU A 258 24.01 0.03 11.22
CA LEU A 258 24.07 -0.71 12.50
C LEU A 258 23.21 0.00 13.53
N PHE A 259 22.25 -0.72 14.10
CA PHE A 259 21.40 -0.23 15.19
C PHE A 259 21.56 -1.13 16.40
N HIS A 260 21.82 -0.54 17.58
CA HIS A 260 21.91 -1.28 18.84
C HIS A 260 20.56 -1.38 19.53
N THR A 261 19.70 -0.36 19.37
CA THR A 261 18.41 -0.25 20.05
C THR A 261 17.29 0.14 19.07
N PHE A 262 16.04 -0.06 19.49
CA PHE A 262 14.87 0.46 18.77
C PHE A 262 14.85 2.00 18.76
N ASP A 263 15.36 2.64 19.79
CA ASP A 263 15.40 4.12 19.85
C ASP A 263 16.34 4.70 18.81
N GLU A 264 17.54 4.12 18.64
CA GLU A 264 18.46 4.51 17.56
C GLU A 264 17.82 4.34 16.18
N LEU A 265 17.17 3.19 15.95
CA LEU A 265 16.43 2.96 14.72
C LEU A 265 15.32 3.99 14.52
N ASN A 266 14.54 4.31 15.54
CA ASN A 266 13.43 5.25 15.45
C ASN A 266 13.90 6.70 15.24
N VAL A 267 15.02 7.10 15.80
CA VAL A 267 15.66 8.40 15.52
C VAL A 267 16.07 8.47 14.05
N TRP A 268 16.72 7.44 13.53
CA TRP A 268 17.13 7.35 12.14
C TRP A 268 15.93 7.34 11.20
N LEU A 269 14.88 6.55 11.47
CA LEU A 269 13.63 6.52 10.69
C LEU A 269 12.99 7.91 10.62
N GLY A 270 12.94 8.63 11.74
CA GLY A 270 12.43 9.99 11.79
C GLY A 270 13.21 10.97 10.90
N GLN A 271 14.53 10.87 10.87
CA GLN A 271 15.38 11.67 9.97
C GLN A 271 15.09 11.33 8.51
N ARG A 272 15.01 10.04 8.15
CA ARG A 272 14.70 9.59 6.79
C ARG A 272 13.30 10.03 6.33
N CYS A 273 12.30 10.00 7.21
CA CYS A 273 10.97 10.53 6.89
C CYS A 273 11.05 12.00 6.50
N ARG A 274 11.70 12.85 7.31
CA ARG A 274 11.84 14.30 7.03
C ARG A 274 12.61 14.57 5.74
N THR A 275 13.72 13.86 5.50
CA THR A 275 14.50 13.97 4.26
C THR A 275 13.61 13.66 3.05
N LEU A 276 12.85 12.55 3.10
CA LEU A 276 11.95 12.18 2.01
C LEU A 276 10.80 13.17 1.80
N TRP A 277 10.29 13.82 2.85
CA TRP A 277 9.29 14.88 2.66
C TRP A 277 9.82 16.04 1.81
N SER A 278 11.07 16.42 2.00
CA SER A 278 11.71 17.51 1.25
C SER A 278 12.11 17.09 -0.18
N GLU A 279 12.41 15.82 -0.39
CA GLU A 279 12.84 15.31 -1.70
C GLU A 279 11.67 14.92 -2.62
N LEU A 280 10.55 14.48 -2.04
CA LEU A 280 9.45 13.94 -2.82
C LEU A 280 8.57 15.04 -3.40
N PRO A 281 8.40 15.12 -4.74
CA PRO A 281 7.44 16.03 -5.34
C PRO A 281 6.01 15.59 -4.98
N HIS A 282 5.15 16.56 -4.66
CA HIS A 282 3.76 16.26 -4.35
C HIS A 282 2.98 15.87 -5.61
N PRO A 283 2.18 14.77 -5.59
CA PRO A 283 1.54 14.25 -6.79
C PRO A 283 0.42 15.14 -7.37
N GLN A 284 -0.18 16.01 -6.56
CA GLN A 284 -1.30 16.87 -6.95
C GLN A 284 -0.91 18.36 -7.01
N TYR A 285 -0.07 18.84 -6.09
CA TYR A 285 0.39 20.23 -6.04
C TYR A 285 1.68 20.34 -6.84
N LYS A 286 1.56 20.73 -8.11
CA LYS A 286 2.73 20.84 -9.03
C LYS A 286 3.73 21.88 -8.51
N GLY A 287 5.00 21.53 -8.51
CA GLY A 287 6.08 22.41 -8.09
C GLY A 287 6.32 22.48 -6.58
N LEU A 288 5.48 21.81 -5.76
CA LEU A 288 5.66 21.70 -4.32
C LEU A 288 6.16 20.30 -3.95
N THR A 289 6.91 20.23 -2.87
CA THR A 289 7.31 18.99 -2.22
C THR A 289 6.24 18.52 -1.22
N VAL A 290 6.39 17.30 -0.70
CA VAL A 290 5.55 16.80 0.40
C VAL A 290 5.72 17.67 1.64
N ALA A 291 6.93 18.18 1.92
CA ALA A 291 7.19 19.09 3.04
C ALA A 291 6.44 20.41 2.88
N ASP A 292 6.46 21.03 1.70
CA ASP A 292 5.76 22.29 1.45
C ASP A 292 4.25 22.15 1.69
N VAL A 293 3.66 21.05 1.20
CA VAL A 293 2.21 20.81 1.39
C VAL A 293 1.91 20.42 2.84
N LEU A 294 2.83 19.78 3.57
CA LEU A 294 2.66 19.52 5.00
C LEU A 294 2.56 20.83 5.81
N GLU A 295 3.37 21.84 5.48
CA GLU A 295 3.25 23.14 6.17
C GLU A 295 1.86 23.78 5.96
N LEU A 296 1.28 23.65 4.75
CA LEU A 296 -0.09 24.09 4.49
C LEU A 296 -1.12 23.25 5.27
N GLU A 297 -0.91 21.94 5.36
CA GLU A 297 -1.83 21.03 6.05
C GLU A 297 -1.81 21.22 7.57
N ARG A 298 -0.67 21.59 8.16
CA ARG A 298 -0.54 21.84 9.61
C ARG A 298 -1.52 22.89 10.14
N VAL A 299 -1.78 23.91 9.35
CA VAL A 299 -2.71 24.99 9.72
C VAL A 299 -4.16 24.50 9.80
N GLU A 300 -4.50 23.47 9.02
CA GLU A 300 -5.84 22.89 8.94
C GLU A 300 -6.05 21.70 9.90
N MET A 301 -4.98 21.19 10.50
CA MET A 301 -5.06 20.13 11.51
C MET A 301 -5.44 20.69 12.88
N MET A 302 -6.05 19.85 13.71
CA MET A 302 -6.27 20.15 15.11
C MET A 302 -4.93 20.20 15.84
N PRO A 303 -4.72 21.12 16.80
CA PRO A 303 -3.51 21.11 17.62
C PRO A 303 -3.45 19.80 18.42
N MET A 304 -2.26 19.25 18.54
CA MET A 304 -2.05 18.04 19.33
C MET A 304 -2.21 18.39 20.82
N PRO A 305 -3.11 17.72 21.58
CA PRO A 305 -3.19 17.86 23.03
C PRO A 305 -1.96 17.24 23.70
N SER A 306 -1.97 17.10 25.01
CA SER A 306 -0.95 16.33 25.73
C SER A 306 -0.84 14.90 25.17
N ALA A 307 0.34 14.28 25.30
CA ALA A 307 0.51 12.90 24.89
C ALA A 307 -0.50 11.97 25.59
N PHE A 308 -1.12 11.06 24.83
CA PHE A 308 -2.03 10.06 25.40
C PHE A 308 -1.24 9.11 26.32
N ASP A 309 -1.71 8.90 27.54
CA ASP A 309 -1.12 7.92 28.47
C ASP A 309 -1.55 6.50 28.06
N GLY A 310 -0.90 5.99 27.03
CA GLY A 310 -1.23 4.76 26.31
C GLY A 310 -0.58 3.51 26.89
N TYR A 311 -1.12 2.96 27.97
CA TYR A 311 -0.64 1.70 28.55
C TYR A 311 -1.67 0.58 28.44
N VAL A 312 -1.21 -0.66 28.57
CA VAL A 312 -2.05 -1.84 28.82
C VAL A 312 -2.00 -2.19 30.30
N GLU A 313 -3.15 -2.10 30.97
CA GLU A 313 -3.25 -2.34 32.41
C GLU A 313 -3.70 -3.77 32.70
N ARG A 314 -3.05 -4.39 33.68
CA ARG A 314 -3.43 -5.68 34.24
C ARG A 314 -3.25 -5.69 35.76
N THR A 315 -4.25 -6.22 36.46
CA THR A 315 -4.14 -6.49 37.89
C THR A 315 -3.38 -7.80 38.09
N VAL A 316 -2.31 -7.76 38.84
CA VAL A 316 -1.43 -8.91 39.11
C VAL A 316 -1.19 -9.05 40.60
N ARG A 317 -0.99 -10.27 41.09
CA ARG A 317 -0.67 -10.52 42.49
C ARG A 317 0.85 -10.59 42.69
N VAL A 318 1.33 -9.95 43.73
CA VAL A 318 2.74 -10.00 44.11
C VAL A 318 3.05 -11.36 44.76
N SER A 319 4.07 -12.03 44.23
CA SER A 319 4.52 -13.33 44.76
C SER A 319 5.23 -13.19 46.11
N SER A 320 5.43 -14.28 46.82
CA SER A 320 6.23 -14.34 48.07
C SER A 320 7.70 -13.99 47.87
N THR A 321 8.14 -13.97 46.61
CA THR A 321 9.52 -13.54 46.23
C THR A 321 9.60 -12.09 45.78
N CYS A 322 8.60 -11.26 46.09
CA CYS A 322 8.51 -9.85 45.73
C CYS A 322 8.52 -9.61 44.21
N LEU A 323 7.93 -10.50 43.43
CA LEU A 323 7.90 -10.40 41.98
C LEU A 323 6.46 -10.37 41.43
N ILE A 324 6.26 -9.65 40.36
CA ILE A 324 5.07 -9.74 39.49
C ILE A 324 5.46 -10.32 38.13
N SER A 325 4.52 -10.95 37.45
CA SER A 325 4.71 -11.51 36.11
C SER A 325 3.93 -10.70 35.08
N VAL A 326 4.63 -10.07 34.12
CA VAL A 326 4.05 -9.27 33.04
C VAL A 326 4.70 -9.68 31.74
N ALA A 327 3.92 -9.97 30.71
CA ALA A 327 4.38 -10.32 29.36
C ALA A 327 5.50 -11.40 29.34
N ARG A 328 5.35 -12.46 30.19
CA ARG A 328 6.31 -13.57 30.35
C ARG A 328 7.64 -13.20 31.04
N ASN A 329 7.79 -11.98 31.51
CA ASN A 329 8.92 -11.53 32.31
C ASN A 329 8.51 -11.36 33.77
N ARG A 330 9.51 -11.29 34.66
CA ARG A 330 9.32 -11.05 36.08
C ARG A 330 9.97 -9.73 36.49
N TYR A 331 9.27 -8.94 37.27
CA TYR A 331 9.66 -7.63 37.69
C TYR A 331 9.59 -7.53 39.24
N SER A 332 10.61 -6.95 39.87
CA SER A 332 10.64 -6.77 41.29
C SER A 332 9.73 -5.63 41.74
N VAL A 333 9.15 -5.79 42.92
CA VAL A 333 8.37 -4.75 43.60
C VAL A 333 8.76 -4.72 45.09
N PRO A 334 8.46 -3.62 45.83
CA PRO A 334 8.73 -3.54 47.26
C PRO A 334 8.14 -4.70 48.04
N CYS A 335 8.89 -5.23 49.01
CA CYS A 335 8.53 -6.42 49.79
C CYS A 335 7.28 -6.21 50.66
N GLU A 336 6.96 -5.00 51.03
CA GLU A 336 5.76 -4.61 51.79
C GLU A 336 4.46 -4.94 51.04
N ARG A 337 4.55 -5.19 49.73
CA ARG A 337 3.44 -5.51 48.84
C ARG A 337 3.21 -7.02 48.62
N VAL A 338 3.99 -7.88 49.26
CA VAL A 338 3.84 -9.34 49.13
C VAL A 338 2.41 -9.78 49.41
N GLY A 339 1.87 -10.59 48.48
CA GLY A 339 0.51 -11.14 48.59
C GLY A 339 -0.60 -10.15 48.16
N GLN A 340 -0.28 -8.89 47.98
CA GLN A 340 -1.24 -7.85 47.52
C GLN A 340 -1.50 -7.90 46.05
N TRP A 341 -2.63 -7.36 45.61
CA TRP A 341 -2.94 -7.08 44.21
C TRP A 341 -2.47 -5.68 43.86
N VAL A 342 -1.73 -5.58 42.74
CA VAL A 342 -1.20 -4.31 42.22
C VAL A 342 -1.58 -4.16 40.76
N SER A 343 -1.62 -2.93 40.27
CA SER A 343 -1.80 -2.65 38.85
C SER A 343 -0.46 -2.61 38.15
N SER A 344 -0.31 -3.39 37.07
CA SER A 344 0.83 -3.31 36.17
C SER A 344 0.41 -2.58 34.90
N ARG A 345 1.12 -1.50 34.56
CA ARG A 345 0.92 -0.69 33.37
C ARG A 345 2.06 -0.93 32.40
N LEU A 346 1.77 -1.60 31.29
CA LEU A 346 2.74 -1.94 30.25
C LEU A 346 2.75 -0.83 29.19
N TYR A 347 3.90 -0.21 29.00
CA TYR A 347 4.23 0.73 27.93
C TYR A 347 5.16 0.10 26.89
N PRO A 348 5.42 0.73 25.74
CA PRO A 348 6.34 0.20 24.73
C PRO A 348 7.74 -0.12 25.23
N SER A 349 8.28 0.69 26.14
CA SER A 349 9.67 0.59 26.66
C SER A 349 9.77 0.35 28.16
N ARG A 350 8.66 0.32 28.91
CA ARG A 350 8.70 0.20 30.37
C ARG A 350 7.47 -0.48 30.95
N VAL A 351 7.64 -1.02 32.15
CA VAL A 351 6.56 -1.50 32.99
C VAL A 351 6.50 -0.66 34.26
N VAL A 352 5.34 -0.06 34.52
CA VAL A 352 5.09 0.73 35.73
C VAL A 352 4.14 -0.06 36.61
N VAL A 353 4.47 -0.19 37.89
CA VAL A 353 3.64 -0.87 38.90
C VAL A 353 3.05 0.16 39.82
N VAL A 354 1.72 0.10 39.99
CA VAL A 354 0.96 1.06 40.77
C VAL A 354 0.17 0.34 41.86
N ALA A 355 0.23 0.86 43.08
CA ALA A 355 -0.61 0.44 44.21
C ALA A 355 -1.07 1.69 44.96
N ASP A 356 -2.32 1.69 45.40
CA ASP A 356 -2.93 2.81 46.14
C ASP A 356 -2.69 4.15 45.42
N GLU A 357 -2.94 4.18 44.08
CA GLU A 357 -2.74 5.32 43.18
C GLU A 357 -1.30 5.85 43.07
N THR A 358 -0.34 5.16 43.72
CA THR A 358 1.06 5.58 43.75
C THR A 358 1.91 4.58 42.94
N THR A 359 2.85 5.11 42.14
CA THR A 359 3.85 4.30 41.47
C THR A 359 4.83 3.72 42.49
N ILE A 360 4.88 2.38 42.60
CA ILE A 360 5.73 1.66 43.54
C ILE A 360 7.00 1.08 42.89
N ALA A 361 6.99 0.88 41.58
CA ALA A 361 8.17 0.45 40.82
C ALA A 361 8.03 0.84 39.32
N SER A 362 9.19 1.07 38.70
CA SER A 362 9.28 1.29 37.23
C SER A 362 10.49 0.53 36.70
N HIS A 363 10.30 -0.23 35.60
CA HIS A 363 11.35 -1.05 34.98
C HIS A 363 11.36 -0.77 33.46
N GLU A 364 12.51 -0.51 32.92
CA GLU A 364 12.77 -0.33 31.49
C GLU A 364 13.11 -1.65 30.79
#